data_bae3bccb5fa16f3702f8f370cab725cb
#
_entry.id   bae3bccb5fa16f3702f8f370cab725cb
#
_cell.length_a   1.000
_cell.length_b   1.000
_cell.length_c   1.000
_cell.angle_alpha   90.00
_cell.angle_beta   90.00
_cell.angle_gamma   90.00
#
_symmetry.space_group_name_H-M   'P 1'
#
loop_
_entity.id
_entity.type
_entity.pdbx_description
1 polymer ?
#
loop_
_entity_poly.entity_id
_entity_poly.type
_entity_poly.pdbx_seq_one_letter_code
_entity_poly.pdbx_strand_id
1 'polypeptide(L)'
;MAKVLVLYYSSWGHMEAMAKSAADGAREAGADVTIKRVPELVPLEVAKAAYYKLDQEAPIADPLELENYDAIIFGISTRYGAMSAQMKNFFDQTGPLWAKGALVNKVASVMSSTATQHGGAEFAIISAQVSLQHHGMIIVPLSYAYQGQSGNDVVRGGSPYGMTTTSNTDGSRMPSEQELEGAKFQGKRVAEITAKLHG
;
A
#
# COMPACT_ATOMS: atom_id res chain seq x y z
N MET A 1 -6.94 14.09 -15.86
CA MET A 1 -7.40 13.10 -14.85
C MET A 1 -6.17 12.42 -14.31
N ALA A 2 -5.95 12.48 -13.00
CA ALA A 2 -4.78 11.89 -12.36
C ALA A 2 -4.77 10.36 -12.53
N LYS A 3 -3.62 9.80 -12.93
CA LYS A 3 -3.42 8.34 -13.05
C LYS A 3 -2.85 7.81 -11.74
N VAL A 4 -3.61 6.97 -11.06
CA VAL A 4 -3.22 6.40 -9.75
C VAL A 4 -3.03 4.90 -9.86
N LEU A 5 -1.86 4.42 -9.47
CA LEU A 5 -1.60 3.00 -9.28
C LEU A 5 -1.81 2.64 -7.80
N VAL A 6 -2.57 1.60 -7.51
CA VAL A 6 -2.57 0.93 -6.21
C VAL A 6 -1.79 -0.37 -6.37
N LEU A 7 -0.57 -0.39 -5.86
CA LEU A 7 0.36 -1.51 -5.94
C LEU A 7 0.46 -2.20 -4.59
N TYR A 8 0.21 -3.49 -4.52
CA TYR A 8 0.25 -4.19 -3.25
C TYR A 8 0.95 -5.54 -3.31
N TYR A 9 1.40 -6.01 -2.15
CA TYR A 9 1.71 -7.41 -1.90
C TYR A 9 0.85 -7.94 -0.74
N SER A 10 0.26 -9.11 -0.90
CA SER A 10 -0.57 -9.73 0.12
C SER A 10 -0.42 -11.26 0.11
N SER A 11 0.01 -11.85 1.23
CA SER A 11 0.06 -13.31 1.38
C SER A 11 -1.34 -13.90 1.59
N TRP A 12 -2.19 -13.27 2.39
CA TRP A 12 -3.48 -13.83 2.86
C TRP A 12 -4.71 -12.98 2.46
N GLY A 13 -4.56 -12.00 1.57
CA GLY A 13 -5.67 -11.19 1.06
C GLY A 13 -5.94 -9.89 1.82
N HIS A 14 -5.32 -9.64 2.99
CA HIS A 14 -5.57 -8.43 3.78
C HIS A 14 -5.23 -7.15 3.01
N MET A 15 -4.03 -7.08 2.43
CA MET A 15 -3.64 -5.92 1.63
C MET A 15 -4.36 -5.85 0.29
N GLU A 16 -4.84 -6.97 -0.26
CA GLU A 16 -5.74 -6.95 -1.42
C GLU A 16 -7.04 -6.22 -1.10
N ALA A 17 -7.66 -6.52 0.05
CA ALA A 17 -8.89 -5.84 0.48
C ALA A 17 -8.66 -4.34 0.71
N MET A 18 -7.58 -3.97 1.40
CA MET A 18 -7.19 -2.58 1.63
C MET A 18 -6.92 -1.85 0.31
N ALA A 19 -6.24 -2.50 -0.64
CA ALA A 19 -5.93 -1.92 -1.95
C ALA A 19 -7.20 -1.66 -2.78
N LYS A 20 -8.16 -2.58 -2.77
CA LYS A 20 -9.47 -2.38 -3.42
C LYS A 20 -10.19 -1.17 -2.84
N SER A 21 -10.23 -1.05 -1.51
CA SER A 21 -10.89 0.08 -0.84
C SER A 21 -10.18 1.42 -1.13
N ALA A 22 -8.84 1.45 -1.12
CA ALA A 22 -8.08 2.65 -1.49
C ALA A 22 -8.35 3.07 -2.96
N ALA A 23 -8.42 2.09 -3.86
CA ALA A 23 -8.74 2.33 -5.26
C ALA A 23 -10.14 2.93 -5.44
N ASP A 24 -11.13 2.45 -4.68
CA ASP A 24 -12.48 3.01 -4.73
C ASP A 24 -12.50 4.46 -4.26
N GLY A 25 -11.78 4.79 -3.18
CA GLY A 25 -11.64 6.18 -2.73
C GLY A 25 -10.99 7.10 -3.77
N ALA A 26 -9.95 6.61 -4.46
CA ALA A 26 -9.30 7.37 -5.53
C ALA A 26 -10.22 7.56 -6.75
N ARG A 27 -11.01 6.55 -7.12
CA ARG A 27 -12.03 6.67 -8.20
C ARG A 27 -13.11 7.66 -7.84
N GLU A 28 -13.61 7.67 -6.61
CA GLU A 28 -14.60 8.65 -6.12
C GLU A 28 -14.08 10.09 -6.21
N ALA A 29 -12.77 10.31 -6.12
CA ALA A 29 -12.13 11.59 -6.33
C ALA A 29 -11.85 11.91 -7.81
N GLY A 30 -12.31 11.07 -8.74
CA GLY A 30 -12.19 11.28 -10.19
C GLY A 30 -10.85 10.86 -10.80
N ALA A 31 -10.06 10.02 -10.13
CA ALA A 31 -8.82 9.49 -10.70
C ALA A 31 -9.07 8.29 -11.65
N ASP A 32 -8.18 8.12 -12.64
CA ASP A 32 -8.03 6.88 -13.40
C ASP A 32 -7.17 5.91 -12.57
N VAL A 33 -7.77 4.79 -12.14
CA VAL A 33 -7.15 3.93 -11.13
C VAL A 33 -6.89 2.52 -11.66
N THR A 34 -5.63 2.13 -11.62
CA THR A 34 -5.17 0.76 -11.87
C THR A 34 -4.79 0.08 -10.55
N ILE A 35 -5.17 -1.18 -10.37
CA ILE A 35 -4.73 -2.02 -9.24
C ILE A 35 -3.80 -3.09 -9.79
N LYS A 36 -2.63 -3.23 -9.19
CA LYS A 36 -1.66 -4.30 -9.52
C LYS A 36 -1.03 -4.87 -8.26
N ARG A 37 -0.46 -6.05 -8.38
CA ARG A 37 0.23 -6.72 -7.28
C ARG A 37 1.67 -7.05 -7.61
N VAL A 38 2.47 -7.14 -6.57
CA VAL A 38 3.85 -7.60 -6.65
C VAL A 38 3.86 -9.13 -6.72
N PRO A 39 4.76 -9.76 -7.53
CA PRO A 39 4.82 -11.21 -7.65
C PRO A 39 5.25 -11.87 -6.33
N GLU A 40 4.78 -13.12 -6.13
CA GLU A 40 5.25 -13.98 -5.05
C GLU A 40 6.66 -14.51 -5.36
N LEU A 41 7.51 -14.54 -4.36
CA LEU A 41 8.89 -15.09 -4.45
C LEU A 41 9.03 -16.43 -3.75
N VAL A 42 8.07 -16.75 -2.88
CA VAL A 42 8.08 -18.04 -2.16
C VAL A 42 7.72 -19.16 -3.13
N PRO A 43 8.44 -20.31 -3.10
CA PRO A 43 8.09 -21.46 -3.93
C PRO A 43 6.63 -21.88 -3.74
N LEU A 44 5.98 -22.27 -4.85
CA LEU A 44 4.53 -22.54 -4.88
C LEU A 44 4.07 -23.52 -3.78
N GLU A 45 4.84 -24.59 -3.56
CA GLU A 45 4.48 -25.60 -2.55
C GLU A 45 4.60 -25.05 -1.12
N VAL A 46 5.53 -24.15 -0.87
CA VAL A 46 5.67 -23.48 0.43
C VAL A 46 4.52 -22.47 0.63
N ALA A 47 4.17 -21.71 -0.41
CA ALA A 47 3.06 -20.77 -0.36
C ALA A 47 1.71 -21.48 -0.12
N LYS A 48 1.49 -22.63 -0.77
CA LYS A 48 0.31 -23.47 -0.54
C LYS A 48 0.27 -24.03 0.90
N ALA A 49 1.39 -24.55 1.39
CA ALA A 49 1.49 -25.09 2.75
C ALA A 49 1.27 -24.01 3.82
N ALA A 50 1.60 -22.74 3.52
CA ALA A 50 1.36 -21.57 4.36
C ALA A 50 -0.02 -20.91 4.11
N TYR A 51 -0.90 -21.56 3.35
CA TYR A 51 -2.25 -21.07 3.03
C TYR A 51 -2.27 -19.67 2.40
N TYR A 52 -1.30 -19.34 1.53
CA TYR A 52 -1.31 -18.07 0.82
C TYR A 52 -2.47 -18.01 -0.18
N LYS A 53 -3.10 -16.86 -0.24
CA LYS A 53 -4.11 -16.56 -1.27
C LYS A 53 -3.41 -16.30 -2.60
N LEU A 54 -3.34 -17.31 -3.46
CA LEU A 54 -2.64 -17.25 -4.75
C LEU A 54 -3.51 -16.76 -5.91
N ASP A 55 -4.83 -16.86 -5.78
CA ASP A 55 -5.87 -16.53 -6.77
C ASP A 55 -6.31 -15.05 -6.73
N GLN A 56 -5.38 -14.14 -6.51
CA GLN A 56 -5.68 -12.70 -6.47
C GLN A 56 -5.87 -12.16 -7.89
N GLU A 57 -6.96 -11.39 -8.11
CA GLU A 57 -7.40 -10.91 -9.42
C GLU A 57 -6.45 -9.89 -10.08
N ALA A 58 -5.77 -9.07 -9.26
CA ALA A 58 -4.94 -8.00 -9.77
C ALA A 58 -3.75 -8.56 -10.59
N PRO A 59 -3.46 -8.04 -11.78
CA PRO A 59 -2.31 -8.45 -12.58
C PRO A 59 -1.00 -8.10 -11.87
N ILE A 60 0.05 -8.81 -12.22
CA ILE A 60 1.41 -8.54 -11.72
C ILE A 60 1.94 -7.27 -12.38
N ALA A 61 2.55 -6.40 -11.58
CA ALA A 61 3.16 -5.16 -12.01
C ALA A 61 4.56 -5.39 -12.60
N ASP A 62 4.90 -4.60 -13.61
CA ASP A 62 6.29 -4.40 -14.03
C ASP A 62 6.89 -3.24 -13.21
N PRO A 63 8.07 -3.39 -12.58
CA PRO A 63 8.71 -2.30 -11.86
C PRO A 63 8.93 -1.03 -12.69
N LEU A 64 9.14 -1.16 -13.98
CA LEU A 64 9.42 -0.01 -14.86
C LEU A 64 8.16 0.76 -15.27
N GLU A 65 6.98 0.17 -15.14
CA GLU A 65 5.74 0.89 -15.48
C GLU A 65 5.33 1.97 -14.47
N LEU A 66 5.98 2.04 -13.30
CA LEU A 66 5.68 3.05 -12.28
C LEU A 66 5.77 4.49 -12.84
N GLU A 67 6.60 4.72 -13.85
CA GLU A 67 6.73 6.03 -14.48
C GLU A 67 5.46 6.50 -15.24
N ASN A 68 4.53 5.59 -15.54
CA ASN A 68 3.31 5.90 -16.28
C ASN A 68 2.18 6.47 -15.41
N TYR A 69 2.37 6.53 -14.08
CA TYR A 69 1.39 7.01 -13.11
C TYR A 69 1.83 8.33 -12.48
N ASP A 70 0.86 9.15 -12.10
CA ASP A 70 1.08 10.41 -11.39
C ASP A 70 1.19 10.19 -9.87
N ALA A 71 0.52 9.16 -9.37
CA ALA A 71 0.57 8.75 -7.97
C ALA A 71 0.60 7.22 -7.82
N ILE A 72 1.23 6.75 -6.73
CA ILE A 72 1.29 5.33 -6.39
C ILE A 72 0.98 5.14 -4.90
N ILE A 73 -0.02 4.30 -4.61
CA ILE A 73 -0.35 3.86 -3.27
C ILE A 73 0.22 2.46 -3.07
N PHE A 74 1.17 2.31 -2.15
CA PHE A 74 1.83 1.05 -1.87
C PHE A 74 1.16 0.35 -0.69
N GLY A 75 0.65 -0.86 -0.92
CA GLY A 75 0.14 -1.74 0.12
C GLY A 75 1.20 -2.79 0.50
N ILE A 76 1.82 -2.66 1.66
CA ILE A 76 2.91 -3.54 2.10
C ILE A 76 2.48 -4.49 3.20
N SER A 77 3.00 -5.71 3.18
CA SER A 77 2.93 -6.63 4.33
C SER A 77 4.17 -6.46 5.18
N THR A 78 3.97 -6.32 6.50
CA THR A 78 5.08 -6.17 7.45
C THR A 78 5.81 -7.49 7.67
N ARG A 79 7.13 -7.44 7.65
CA ARG A 79 8.04 -8.51 8.10
C ARG A 79 9.12 -7.87 8.97
N TYR A 80 9.12 -8.22 10.28
CA TYR A 80 10.12 -7.72 11.25
C TYR A 80 10.26 -6.19 11.25
N GLY A 81 9.13 -5.46 11.17
CA GLY A 81 9.13 -4.00 11.13
C GLY A 81 9.53 -3.36 9.79
N ALA A 82 9.68 -4.13 8.73
CA ALA A 82 9.99 -3.65 7.38
C ALA A 82 9.01 -4.22 6.36
N MET A 83 9.07 -3.76 5.12
CA MET A 83 8.33 -4.37 4.03
C MET A 83 8.80 -5.80 3.76
N SER A 84 7.92 -6.65 3.25
CA SER A 84 8.26 -8.02 2.84
C SER A 84 9.31 -8.06 1.73
N ALA A 85 10.04 -9.18 1.64
CA ALA A 85 11.05 -9.40 0.60
C ALA A 85 10.49 -9.23 -0.82
N GLN A 86 9.26 -9.62 -1.06
CA GLN A 86 8.57 -9.44 -2.35
C GLN A 86 8.50 -7.97 -2.76
N MET A 87 8.03 -7.11 -1.86
CA MET A 87 7.95 -5.68 -2.13
C MET A 87 9.35 -5.05 -2.22
N LYS A 88 10.28 -5.47 -1.35
CA LYS A 88 11.67 -4.97 -1.41
C LYS A 88 12.35 -5.34 -2.73
N ASN A 89 12.20 -6.60 -3.18
CA ASN A 89 12.73 -7.05 -4.47
C ASN A 89 12.12 -6.27 -5.64
N PHE A 90 10.84 -5.90 -5.55
CA PHE A 90 10.20 -5.04 -6.55
C PHE A 90 10.87 -3.65 -6.58
N PHE A 91 11.10 -3.03 -5.43
CA PHE A 91 11.81 -1.75 -5.33
C PHE A 91 13.25 -1.85 -5.85
N ASP A 92 13.97 -2.93 -5.58
CA ASP A 92 15.34 -3.11 -6.05
C ASP A 92 15.47 -3.14 -7.58
N GLN A 93 14.38 -3.49 -8.28
CA GLN A 93 14.33 -3.48 -9.73
C GLN A 93 14.00 -2.10 -10.33
N THR A 94 13.67 -1.10 -9.52
CA THR A 94 13.37 0.26 -9.99
C THR A 94 14.62 1.15 -10.21
N GLY A 95 15.81 0.59 -10.10
CA GLY A 95 17.07 1.31 -10.31
C GLY A 95 17.14 2.14 -11.59
N PRO A 96 16.69 1.63 -12.77
CA PRO A 96 16.63 2.41 -14.00
C PRO A 96 15.73 3.65 -13.91
N LEU A 97 14.61 3.59 -13.16
CA LEU A 97 13.73 4.74 -12.93
C LEU A 97 14.39 5.78 -12.03
N TRP A 98 15.09 5.33 -10.99
CA TRP A 98 15.87 6.21 -10.13
C TRP A 98 16.96 6.95 -10.92
N ALA A 99 17.73 6.24 -11.74
CA ALA A 99 18.84 6.81 -12.50
C ALA A 99 18.40 7.95 -13.45
N LYS A 100 17.19 7.89 -13.99
CA LYS A 100 16.63 8.95 -14.86
C LYS A 100 15.69 9.93 -14.14
N GLY A 101 15.51 9.79 -12.81
CA GLY A 101 14.62 10.65 -12.04
C GLY A 101 13.14 10.53 -12.42
N ALA A 102 12.71 9.37 -12.92
CA ALA A 102 11.37 9.19 -13.50
C ALA A 102 10.22 9.34 -12.49
N LEU A 103 10.49 9.17 -11.19
CA LEU A 103 9.48 9.28 -10.14
C LEU A 103 9.57 10.60 -9.34
N VAL A 104 10.47 11.50 -9.71
CA VAL A 104 10.60 12.80 -9.03
C VAL A 104 9.29 13.59 -9.15
N ASN A 105 8.82 14.13 -8.02
CA ASN A 105 7.57 14.87 -7.85
C ASN A 105 6.28 14.06 -8.04
N LYS A 106 6.33 12.76 -8.34
CA LYS A 106 5.14 11.91 -8.28
C LYS A 106 4.69 11.70 -6.84
N VAL A 107 3.40 11.54 -6.64
CA VAL A 107 2.82 11.34 -5.31
C VAL A 107 2.96 9.89 -4.87
N ALA A 108 3.31 9.66 -3.61
CA ALA A 108 3.35 8.33 -3.00
C ALA A 108 2.59 8.29 -1.66
N SER A 109 1.97 7.16 -1.38
CA SER A 109 1.36 6.87 -0.10
C SER A 109 1.59 5.39 0.25
N VAL A 110 1.59 5.05 1.54
CA VAL A 110 1.87 3.68 1.99
C VAL A 110 0.80 3.22 2.97
N MET A 111 0.35 1.99 2.83
CA MET A 111 -0.51 1.26 3.76
C MET A 111 0.21 -0.02 4.19
N SER A 112 -0.10 -0.54 5.39
CA SER A 112 0.57 -1.74 5.89
C SER A 112 -0.38 -2.71 6.60
N SER A 113 0.00 -3.98 6.67
CA SER A 113 -0.64 -4.99 7.49
C SER A 113 0.37 -5.69 8.40
N THR A 114 -0.06 -6.03 9.63
CA THR A 114 0.72 -6.83 10.57
C THR A 114 -0.14 -7.93 11.18
N ALA A 115 0.49 -8.92 11.80
CA ALA A 115 -0.20 -9.95 12.56
C ALA A 115 -0.66 -9.47 13.94
N THR A 116 0.00 -8.46 14.53
CA THR A 116 -0.26 -8.00 15.90
C THR A 116 -0.36 -6.49 15.98
N GLN A 117 -1.06 -5.96 17.00
CA GLN A 117 -1.26 -4.52 17.20
C GLN A 117 0.06 -3.71 17.27
N HIS A 118 1.09 -4.30 17.87
CA HIS A 118 2.40 -3.66 18.02
C HIS A 118 3.48 -4.34 17.17
N GLY A 119 3.08 -4.90 16.01
CA GLY A 119 3.94 -5.68 15.12
C GLY A 119 4.82 -4.85 14.17
N GLY A 120 4.94 -3.55 14.39
CA GLY A 120 5.81 -2.67 13.61
C GLY A 120 5.20 -2.19 12.28
N ALA A 121 3.87 -2.13 12.15
CA ALA A 121 3.21 -1.63 10.94
C ALA A 121 3.64 -0.21 10.58
N GLU A 122 3.70 0.69 11.57
CA GLU A 122 4.10 2.08 11.38
C GLU A 122 5.56 2.19 10.95
N PHE A 123 6.42 1.38 11.59
CA PHE A 123 7.84 1.37 11.24
C PHE A 123 8.08 0.83 9.82
N ALA A 124 7.31 -0.18 9.41
CA ALA A 124 7.33 -0.69 8.04
C ALA A 124 6.91 0.39 7.03
N ILE A 125 5.86 1.19 7.33
CA ILE A 125 5.45 2.33 6.50
C ILE A 125 6.59 3.33 6.35
N ILE A 126 7.19 3.76 7.47
CA ILE A 126 8.29 4.74 7.47
C ILE A 126 9.49 4.20 6.69
N SER A 127 9.86 2.92 6.88
CA SER A 127 10.97 2.31 6.14
C SER A 127 10.73 2.27 4.62
N ALA A 128 9.49 2.03 4.20
CA ALA A 128 9.12 2.10 2.79
C ALA A 128 9.19 3.54 2.26
N GLN A 129 8.70 4.52 3.04
CA GLN A 129 8.75 5.93 2.67
C GLN A 129 10.19 6.42 2.45
N VAL A 130 11.18 5.89 3.17
CA VAL A 130 12.60 6.21 2.93
C VAL A 130 12.98 5.86 1.49
N SER A 131 12.63 4.68 1.00
CA SER A 131 12.90 4.28 -0.39
C SER A 131 12.22 5.20 -1.41
N LEU A 132 10.98 5.63 -1.13
CA LEU A 132 10.21 6.53 -1.99
C LEU A 132 10.84 7.94 -2.03
N GLN A 133 11.37 8.42 -0.90
CA GLN A 133 12.10 9.68 -0.84
C GLN A 133 13.41 9.64 -1.64
N HIS A 134 14.10 8.50 -1.69
CA HIS A 134 15.24 8.30 -2.59
C HIS A 134 14.87 8.42 -4.08
N HIS A 135 13.63 8.10 -4.44
CA HIS A 135 13.08 8.34 -5.77
C HIS A 135 12.60 9.79 -6.00
N GLY A 136 12.66 10.66 -4.97
CA GLY A 136 12.19 12.05 -5.05
C GLY A 136 10.66 12.18 -5.04
N MET A 137 9.94 11.16 -4.57
CA MET A 137 8.48 11.18 -4.50
C MET A 137 7.96 12.04 -3.35
N ILE A 138 6.78 12.63 -3.53
CA ILE A 138 6.07 13.42 -2.53
C ILE A 138 5.19 12.50 -1.69
N ILE A 139 5.48 12.39 -0.39
CA ILE A 139 4.73 11.50 0.50
C ILE A 139 3.44 12.15 0.97
N VAL A 140 2.31 11.50 0.73
CA VAL A 140 0.98 11.87 1.23
C VAL A 140 0.55 10.84 2.29
N PRO A 141 0.58 11.20 3.58
CA PRO A 141 0.19 10.31 4.66
C PRO A 141 -1.34 10.28 4.85
N LEU A 142 -1.83 9.31 5.65
CA LEU A 142 -3.24 9.29 6.10
C LEU A 142 -3.59 10.55 6.89
N SER A 143 -2.72 10.96 7.80
CA SER A 143 -2.89 12.05 8.76
C SER A 143 -4.06 11.85 9.73
N TYR A 144 -4.17 12.69 10.75
CA TYR A 144 -5.31 12.70 11.67
C TYR A 144 -6.58 13.34 11.08
N ALA A 145 -6.60 13.70 9.80
CA ALA A 145 -7.82 14.10 9.11
C ALA A 145 -8.83 12.94 9.00
N TYR A 146 -8.38 11.69 9.02
CA TYR A 146 -9.23 10.52 9.20
C TYR A 146 -9.47 10.26 10.69
N GLN A 147 -10.66 10.60 11.18
CA GLN A 147 -11.01 10.47 12.60
C GLN A 147 -11.24 9.01 13.03
N GLY A 148 -11.54 8.11 12.10
CA GLY A 148 -11.77 6.69 12.38
C GLY A 148 -10.59 5.94 12.99
N GLN A 149 -9.37 6.48 12.91
CA GLN A 149 -8.21 5.91 13.57
C GLN A 149 -8.13 6.22 15.08
N SER A 150 -8.97 7.13 15.57
CA SER A 150 -8.99 7.55 16.97
C SER A 150 -9.81 6.58 17.83
N GLY A 151 -9.44 6.51 19.11
CA GLY A 151 -10.09 5.62 20.09
C GLY A 151 -9.30 4.34 20.38
N ASN A 152 -9.63 3.67 21.47
CA ASN A 152 -8.94 2.49 21.99
C ASN A 152 -9.89 1.44 22.56
N ASP A 153 -11.16 1.50 22.18
CA ASP A 153 -12.26 0.63 22.63
C ASP A 153 -12.27 -0.73 21.92
N VAL A 154 -11.66 -0.80 20.73
CA VAL A 154 -11.54 -2.03 19.92
C VAL A 154 -10.14 -2.12 19.30
N VAL A 155 -9.77 -3.32 18.87
CA VAL A 155 -8.57 -3.52 18.03
C VAL A 155 -8.80 -2.87 16.68
N ARG A 156 -7.98 -1.88 16.34
CA ARG A 156 -8.05 -1.18 15.06
C ARG A 156 -6.67 -0.89 14.51
N GLY A 157 -6.58 -0.87 13.18
CA GLY A 157 -5.45 -0.28 12.49
C GLY A 157 -5.58 1.23 12.40
N GLY A 158 -4.61 1.84 11.79
CA GLY A 158 -4.52 3.27 11.55
C GLY A 158 -3.27 3.88 12.16
N SER A 159 -2.72 4.82 11.45
CA SER A 159 -1.63 5.66 11.94
C SER A 159 -1.57 6.94 11.12
N PRO A 160 -0.99 8.03 11.64
CA PRO A 160 -0.85 9.25 10.86
C PRO A 160 0.01 9.08 9.60
N TYR A 161 0.86 8.06 9.56
CA TYR A 161 1.79 7.78 8.46
C TYR A 161 1.11 7.08 7.28
N GLY A 162 0.08 6.29 7.54
CA GLY A 162 -0.68 5.54 6.55
C GLY A 162 -1.63 4.54 7.20
N MET A 163 -2.66 4.11 6.49
CA MET A 163 -3.63 3.16 7.02
C MET A 163 -2.99 1.80 7.25
N THR A 164 -3.37 1.19 8.37
CA THR A 164 -2.87 -0.15 8.74
C THR A 164 -4.03 -1.09 9.07
N THR A 165 -3.80 -2.39 9.00
CA THR A 165 -4.71 -3.43 9.50
C THR A 165 -3.95 -4.48 10.29
N THR A 166 -4.63 -5.09 11.26
CA THR A 166 -4.09 -6.19 12.08
C THR A 166 -4.83 -7.48 11.75
N SER A 167 -4.10 -8.51 11.30
CA SER A 167 -4.69 -9.75 10.76
C SER A 167 -4.85 -10.90 11.76
N ASN A 168 -4.38 -10.77 13.01
CA ASN A 168 -4.06 -11.87 13.91
C ASN A 168 -2.88 -12.73 13.41
N THR A 169 -2.31 -13.54 14.30
CA THR A 169 -1.15 -14.39 13.97
C THR A 169 -1.49 -15.54 13.03
N ASP A 170 -2.75 -15.93 12.97
CA ASP A 170 -3.31 -16.96 12.09
C ASP A 170 -3.94 -16.40 10.81
N GLY A 171 -3.93 -15.08 10.63
CA GLY A 171 -4.53 -14.41 9.47
C GLY A 171 -6.05 -14.38 9.47
N SER A 172 -6.71 -14.78 10.55
CA SER A 172 -8.19 -14.93 10.59
C SER A 172 -8.95 -13.61 10.59
N ARG A 173 -8.35 -12.53 11.11
CA ARG A 173 -9.02 -11.23 11.17
C ARG A 173 -8.80 -10.45 9.87
N MET A 174 -9.82 -10.40 9.03
CA MET A 174 -9.82 -9.52 7.86
C MET A 174 -9.92 -8.04 8.27
N PRO A 175 -9.52 -7.10 7.41
CA PRO A 175 -9.67 -5.68 7.68
C PRO A 175 -11.11 -5.35 8.09
N SER A 176 -11.26 -4.60 9.17
CA SER A 176 -12.57 -4.12 9.62
C SER A 176 -13.13 -3.07 8.66
N GLU A 177 -14.44 -2.82 8.72
CA GLU A 177 -15.09 -1.76 7.95
C GLU A 177 -14.39 -0.41 8.15
N GLN A 178 -14.04 -0.08 9.39
CA GLN A 178 -13.33 1.15 9.73
C GLN A 178 -11.92 1.23 9.12
N GLU A 179 -11.20 0.09 9.05
CA GLU A 179 -9.89 0.02 8.40
C GLU A 179 -10.03 0.17 6.87
N LEU A 180 -11.08 -0.40 6.28
CA LEU A 180 -11.40 -0.23 4.87
C LEU A 180 -11.81 1.21 4.54
N GLU A 181 -12.64 1.84 5.37
CA GLU A 181 -12.97 3.26 5.24
C GLU A 181 -11.73 4.16 5.33
N GLY A 182 -10.79 3.84 6.22
CA GLY A 182 -9.51 4.54 6.31
C GLY A 182 -8.66 4.41 5.05
N ALA A 183 -8.59 3.20 4.48
CA ALA A 183 -7.92 2.98 3.20
C ALA A 183 -8.59 3.76 2.06
N LYS A 184 -9.92 3.77 2.02
CA LYS A 184 -10.72 4.54 1.08
C LYS A 184 -10.46 6.04 1.21
N PHE A 185 -10.47 6.56 2.44
CA PHE A 185 -10.12 7.94 2.73
C PHE A 185 -8.70 8.30 2.24
N GLN A 186 -7.73 7.44 2.51
CA GLN A 186 -6.34 7.64 2.05
C GLN A 186 -6.25 7.68 0.52
N GLY A 187 -6.94 6.76 -0.16
CA GLY A 187 -7.00 6.73 -1.62
C GLY A 187 -7.60 8.02 -2.21
N LYS A 188 -8.72 8.47 -1.66
CA LYS A 188 -9.37 9.74 -2.04
C LYS A 188 -8.43 10.92 -1.86
N ARG A 189 -7.81 11.03 -0.68
CA ARG A 189 -6.85 12.10 -0.37
C ARG A 189 -5.65 12.13 -1.32
N VAL A 190 -5.08 10.97 -1.66
CA VAL A 190 -3.98 10.86 -2.64
C VAL A 190 -4.42 11.39 -3.99
N ALA A 191 -5.57 10.97 -4.50
CA ALA A 191 -6.08 11.43 -5.79
C ALA A 191 -6.34 12.94 -5.83
N GLU A 192 -6.96 13.50 -4.77
CA GLU A 192 -7.22 14.95 -4.66
C GLU A 192 -5.93 15.78 -4.64
N ILE A 193 -4.90 15.32 -3.93
CA ILE A 193 -3.59 16.00 -3.89
C ILE A 193 -2.88 15.87 -5.24
N THR A 194 -2.92 14.69 -5.84
CA THR A 194 -2.33 14.45 -7.16
C THR A 194 -2.96 15.35 -8.22
N ALA A 195 -4.29 15.50 -8.22
CA ALA A 195 -4.98 16.38 -9.14
C ALA A 195 -4.58 17.85 -8.98
N LYS A 196 -4.25 18.30 -7.76
CA LYS A 196 -3.76 19.68 -7.53
C LYS A 196 -2.31 19.90 -8.01
N LEU A 197 -1.51 18.84 -8.07
CA LEU A 197 -0.10 18.93 -8.47
C LEU A 197 0.10 18.72 -9.97
N HIS A 198 -0.74 17.91 -10.61
CA HIS A 198 -0.58 17.45 -11.98
C HIS A 198 -1.81 17.72 -12.87
N GLY A 199 -2.84 18.39 -12.35
CA GLY A 199 -4.09 18.71 -13.06
C GLY A 199 -4.13 20.08 -13.72
#